data_5797b460007860f1afc6062b5f6effe0
#
_entry.id   5797b460007860f1afc6062b5f6effe0
#
_cell.length_a   1.000
_cell.length_b   1.000
_cell.length_c   1.000
_cell.angle_alpha   90.00
_cell.angle_beta   90.00
_cell.angle_gamma   90.00
#
_symmetry.space_group_name_H-M   'P 1'
#
loop_
_entity.id
_entity.type
_entity.pdbx_description
1 polymer ?
#
loop_
_entity_poly.entity_id
_entity_poly.type
_entity_poly.pdbx_seq_one_letter_code
_entity_poly.pdbx_strand_id
1 'polypeptide(L)'
;MDTTELQMLYAAGERDFHNVDLCSATLCYIDLRGANLLRANLRHANLRWADLRQANLSWADLRGADLSWAQLDGADLSSANLKGAKMSDGTIHD
;
A
#
# COMPACT_ATOMS: atom_id res chain seq x y z
N MET A 1 2.64 7.68 10.82
CA MET A 1 3.50 8.37 9.80
C MET A 1 2.59 9.08 8.83
N ASP A 2 2.91 10.31 8.46
CA ASP A 2 2.13 10.97 7.42
C ASP A 2 2.75 10.75 6.03
N THR A 3 1.98 11.10 4.99
CA THR A 3 2.39 10.85 3.60
C THR A 3 3.66 11.62 3.23
N THR A 4 3.80 12.85 3.72
CA THR A 4 4.97 13.68 3.42
C THR A 4 6.25 13.04 3.99
N GLU A 5 6.19 12.59 5.23
CA GLU A 5 7.33 11.92 5.86
C GLU A 5 7.69 10.63 5.11
N LEU A 6 6.69 9.84 4.74
CA LEU A 6 6.90 8.63 3.96
C LEU A 6 7.62 8.92 2.65
N GLN A 7 7.16 9.95 1.92
CA GLN A 7 7.75 10.33 0.64
C GLN A 7 9.18 10.82 0.80
N MET A 8 9.46 11.58 1.84
CA MET A 8 10.81 12.08 2.10
C MET A 8 11.77 10.93 2.41
N LEU A 9 11.36 9.99 3.24
CA LEU A 9 12.18 8.82 3.58
C LEU A 9 12.42 7.94 2.36
N TYR A 10 11.39 7.70 1.57
CA TYR A 10 11.53 6.90 0.35
C TYR A 10 12.51 7.57 -0.63
N ALA A 11 12.39 8.88 -0.82
CA ALA A 11 13.28 9.63 -1.70
C ALA A 11 14.72 9.62 -1.21
N ALA A 12 14.92 9.49 0.11
CA ALA A 12 16.25 9.39 0.71
C ALA A 12 16.84 7.98 0.62
N GLY A 13 16.11 7.02 0.03
CA GLY A 13 16.58 5.65 -0.15
C GLY A 13 16.03 4.65 0.85
N GLU A 14 15.23 5.08 1.83
CA GLU A 14 14.63 4.15 2.78
C GLU A 14 13.58 3.28 2.10
N ARG A 15 13.58 1.99 2.42
CA ARG A 15 12.62 1.02 1.89
C ARG A 15 11.92 0.23 2.98
N ASP A 16 12.42 0.26 4.21
CA ASP A 16 11.86 -0.53 5.29
C ASP A 16 10.81 0.27 6.05
N PHE A 17 9.55 0.00 5.73
CA PHE A 17 8.38 0.64 6.37
C PHE A 17 7.48 -0.40 7.02
N HIS A 18 8.08 -1.49 7.55
CA HIS A 18 7.29 -2.53 8.20
C HIS A 18 6.51 -1.96 9.39
N ASN A 19 5.32 -2.48 9.61
CA ASN A 19 4.41 -2.08 10.70
C ASN A 19 3.99 -0.59 10.66
N VAL A 20 4.25 0.12 9.57
CA VAL A 20 3.91 1.55 9.49
C VAL A 20 2.39 1.74 9.58
N ASP A 21 1.98 2.79 10.26
CA ASP A 21 0.57 3.18 10.32
C ASP A 21 0.28 4.24 9.26
N LEU A 22 -0.44 3.83 8.21
CA LEU A 22 -0.88 4.68 7.11
C LEU A 22 -2.40 4.59 6.95
N CYS A 23 -3.10 4.36 8.06
CA CYS A 23 -4.56 4.27 8.04
C CYS A 23 -5.16 5.56 7.49
N SER A 24 -6.06 5.42 6.52
CA SER A 24 -6.76 6.53 5.87
C SER A 24 -5.84 7.52 5.15
N ALA A 25 -4.58 7.16 4.91
CA ALA A 25 -3.62 8.05 4.26
C ALA A 25 -3.98 8.28 2.80
N THR A 26 -3.68 9.48 2.31
CA THR A 26 -3.81 9.81 0.89
C THR A 26 -2.51 9.44 0.20
N LEU A 27 -2.52 8.31 -0.49
CA LEU A 27 -1.33 7.74 -1.14
C LEU A 27 -1.52 7.58 -2.64
N CYS A 28 -2.47 8.31 -3.22
CA CYS A 28 -2.71 8.22 -4.66
C CYS A 28 -1.48 8.68 -5.44
N TYR A 29 -1.14 7.94 -6.50
CA TYR A 29 0.01 8.17 -7.37
C TYR A 29 1.38 8.00 -6.68
N ILE A 30 1.43 7.50 -5.45
CA ILE A 30 2.69 7.38 -4.72
C ILE A 30 3.59 6.30 -5.34
N ASP A 31 4.88 6.55 -5.34
CA ASP A 31 5.88 5.55 -5.72
C ASP A 31 6.38 4.84 -4.46
N LEU A 32 6.01 3.58 -4.31
CA LEU A 32 6.47 2.72 -3.23
C LEU A 32 7.05 1.41 -3.78
N ARG A 33 7.62 1.46 -4.98
CA ARG A 33 8.22 0.26 -5.58
C ARG A 33 9.29 -0.32 -4.67
N GLY A 34 9.20 -1.62 -4.45
CA GLY A 34 10.18 -2.36 -3.65
C GLY A 34 10.13 -2.05 -2.15
N ALA A 35 9.14 -1.29 -1.69
CA ALA A 35 9.03 -0.97 -0.26
C ALA A 35 8.65 -2.20 0.55
N ASN A 36 9.23 -2.31 1.75
CA ASN A 36 8.82 -3.31 2.72
C ASN A 36 7.69 -2.73 3.56
N LEU A 37 6.47 -3.18 3.27
CA LEU A 37 5.25 -2.78 3.99
C LEU A 37 4.67 -3.95 4.77
N LEU A 38 5.53 -4.88 5.19
CA LEU A 38 5.13 -6.03 6.00
C LEU A 38 4.31 -5.54 7.19
N ARG A 39 3.10 -6.08 7.37
CA ARG A 39 2.19 -5.77 8.48
C ARG A 39 1.77 -4.29 8.57
N ALA A 40 1.94 -3.53 7.50
CA ALA A 40 1.52 -2.13 7.49
C ALA A 40 0.02 -2.01 7.70
N ASN A 41 -0.40 -0.96 8.39
CA ASN A 41 -1.80 -0.60 8.51
C ASN A 41 -2.15 0.36 7.38
N LEU A 42 -2.86 -0.16 6.37
CA LEU A 42 -3.29 0.60 5.20
C LEU A 42 -4.83 0.63 5.11
N ARG A 43 -5.50 0.43 6.24
CA ARG A 43 -6.97 0.46 6.26
C ARG A 43 -7.48 1.78 5.71
N HIS A 44 -8.44 1.70 4.80
CA HIS A 44 -9.08 2.86 4.19
C HIS A 44 -8.11 3.82 3.48
N ALA A 45 -6.89 3.38 3.20
CA ALA A 45 -5.93 4.21 2.48
C ALA A 45 -6.37 4.40 1.02
N ASN A 46 -6.13 5.59 0.50
CA ASN A 46 -6.33 5.87 -0.92
C ASN A 46 -5.03 5.57 -1.67
N LEU A 47 -4.98 4.41 -2.33
CA LEU A 47 -3.83 3.95 -3.09
C LEU A 47 -4.11 3.97 -4.61
N ARG A 48 -5.06 4.77 -5.04
CA ARG A 48 -5.41 4.86 -6.47
C ARG A 48 -4.17 5.26 -7.26
N TRP A 49 -3.90 4.53 -8.35
CA TRP A 49 -2.78 4.79 -9.24
C TRP A 49 -1.40 4.68 -8.55
N ALA A 50 -1.33 4.12 -7.35
CA ALA A 50 -0.05 3.93 -6.67
C ALA A 50 0.80 2.90 -7.40
N ASP A 51 2.11 3.09 -7.35
CA ASP A 51 3.06 2.12 -7.88
C ASP A 51 3.60 1.28 -6.72
N LEU A 52 3.09 0.06 -6.61
CA LEU A 52 3.45 -0.89 -5.55
C LEU A 52 4.20 -2.10 -6.13
N ARG A 53 4.76 -1.94 -7.33
CA ARG A 53 5.48 -3.05 -7.95
C ARG A 53 6.62 -3.52 -7.06
N GLN A 54 6.72 -4.84 -6.87
CA GLN A 54 7.74 -5.48 -6.05
C GLN A 54 7.68 -5.12 -4.56
N ALA A 55 6.62 -4.49 -4.09
CA ALA A 55 6.45 -4.18 -2.67
C ALA A 55 6.08 -5.44 -1.89
N ASN A 56 6.56 -5.51 -0.65
CA ASN A 56 6.14 -6.55 0.28
C ASN A 56 4.95 -6.04 1.09
N LEU A 57 3.75 -6.54 0.78
CA LEU A 57 2.52 -6.23 1.50
C LEU A 57 2.02 -7.43 2.31
N SER A 58 2.90 -8.40 2.57
CA SER A 58 2.47 -9.58 3.31
C SER A 58 2.01 -9.19 4.72
N TRP A 59 0.91 -9.80 5.14
CA TRP A 59 0.27 -9.53 6.42
C TRP A 59 -0.22 -8.09 6.60
N ALA A 60 -0.20 -7.26 5.55
CA ALA A 60 -0.71 -5.89 5.65
C ALA A 60 -2.23 -5.89 5.83
N ASP A 61 -2.73 -4.88 6.51
CA ASP A 61 -4.16 -4.65 6.68
C ASP A 61 -4.62 -3.63 5.64
N LEU A 62 -5.28 -4.12 4.59
CA LEU A 62 -5.77 -3.31 3.47
C LEU A 62 -7.29 -3.23 3.47
N ARG A 63 -7.94 -3.49 4.61
CA ARG A 63 -9.40 -3.46 4.68
C ARG A 63 -9.93 -2.09 4.25
N GLY A 64 -10.83 -2.11 3.28
CA GLY A 64 -11.45 -0.89 2.78
C GLY A 64 -10.53 0.05 2.00
N ALA A 65 -9.30 -0.37 1.70
CA ALA A 65 -8.38 0.44 0.90
C ALA A 65 -8.84 0.52 -0.55
N ASP A 66 -8.51 1.63 -1.21
CA ASP A 66 -8.80 1.80 -2.64
C ASP A 66 -7.51 1.61 -3.43
N LEU A 67 -7.43 0.48 -4.13
CA LEU A 67 -6.29 0.12 -4.98
C LEU A 67 -6.61 0.28 -6.46
N SER A 68 -7.65 1.05 -6.80
CA SER A 68 -8.07 1.23 -8.19
C SER A 68 -6.89 1.72 -9.03
N TRP A 69 -6.62 1.01 -10.14
CA TRP A 69 -5.55 1.35 -11.07
C TRP A 69 -4.13 1.29 -10.48
N ALA A 70 -3.98 0.77 -9.27
CA ALA A 70 -2.65 0.58 -8.69
C ALA A 70 -1.88 -0.49 -9.46
N GLN A 71 -0.56 -0.32 -9.56
CA GLN A 71 0.33 -1.31 -10.16
C GLN A 71 0.83 -2.25 -9.07
N LEU A 72 0.53 -3.53 -9.20
CA LEU A 72 0.85 -4.54 -8.19
C LEU A 72 1.77 -5.63 -8.72
N ASP A 73 2.38 -5.46 -9.88
CA ASP A 73 3.23 -6.49 -10.49
C ASP A 73 4.36 -6.86 -9.54
N GLY A 74 4.46 -8.14 -9.18
CA GLY A 74 5.48 -8.61 -8.26
C GLY A 74 5.27 -8.27 -6.80
N ALA A 75 4.17 -7.60 -6.45
CA ALA A 75 3.86 -7.32 -5.04
C ALA A 75 3.49 -8.61 -4.32
N ASP A 76 3.94 -8.75 -3.08
CA ASP A 76 3.60 -9.88 -2.23
C ASP A 76 2.42 -9.50 -1.34
N LEU A 77 1.26 -10.09 -1.62
CA LEU A 77 0.03 -9.87 -0.83
C LEU A 77 -0.31 -11.10 0.04
N SER A 78 0.66 -11.95 0.29
CA SER A 78 0.43 -13.18 1.09
C SER A 78 -0.10 -12.81 2.47
N SER A 79 -1.21 -13.42 2.86
CA SER A 79 -1.85 -13.20 4.16
C SER A 79 -2.30 -11.75 4.41
N ALA A 80 -2.33 -10.91 3.39
CA ALA A 80 -2.89 -9.57 3.54
C ALA A 80 -4.40 -9.65 3.73
N ASN A 81 -4.93 -8.75 4.56
CA ASN A 81 -6.37 -8.64 4.74
C ASN A 81 -6.92 -7.62 3.76
N LEU A 82 -7.64 -8.10 2.74
CA LEU A 82 -8.16 -7.27 1.66
C LEU A 82 -9.68 -7.09 1.75
N LYS A 83 -10.29 -7.41 2.89
CA LYS A 83 -11.75 -7.34 3.00
C LYS A 83 -12.27 -5.94 2.68
N GLY A 84 -13.15 -5.87 1.70
CA GLY A 84 -13.73 -4.60 1.28
C GLY A 84 -12.79 -3.71 0.48
N ALA A 85 -11.59 -4.16 0.17
CA ALA A 85 -10.67 -3.38 -0.65
C ALA A 85 -11.17 -3.32 -2.09
N LYS A 86 -11.00 -2.17 -2.72
CA LYS A 86 -11.27 -2.01 -4.14
C LYS A 86 -9.99 -2.33 -4.90
N MET A 87 -10.04 -3.35 -5.73
CA MET A 87 -8.85 -3.88 -6.39
C MET A 87 -8.50 -3.08 -7.65
N SER A 88 -7.32 -3.38 -8.23
CA SER A 88 -6.78 -2.63 -9.36
C SER A 88 -7.73 -2.57 -10.56
N ASP A 89 -8.54 -3.61 -10.77
CA ASP A 89 -9.53 -3.68 -11.85
C ASP A 89 -10.89 -3.08 -11.47
N GLY A 90 -11.00 -2.50 -10.29
CA GLY A 90 -12.23 -1.88 -9.79
C GLY A 90 -13.18 -2.83 -9.06
N THR A 91 -12.86 -4.13 -8.98
CA THR A 91 -13.70 -5.07 -8.22
C THR A 91 -13.49 -4.90 -6.72
N ILE A 92 -14.52 -5.23 -5.94
CA ILE A 92 -14.44 -5.20 -4.48
C ILE A 92 -14.07 -6.59 -3.99
N HIS A 93 -13.05 -6.67 -3.15
CA HIS A 93 -12.61 -7.92 -2.54
C HIS A 93 -13.54 -8.28 -1.37
N ASP A 94 -13.97 -9.51 -1.35
CA ASP A 94 -14.84 -10.03 -0.26
C ASP A 94 -14.09 -10.23 1.05
#